data_50d89cb7bf77fb8179ee6002841859e6
#
_entry.id   50d89cb7bf77fb8179ee6002841859e6
#
_cell.length_a   1.000
_cell.length_b   1.000
_cell.length_c   1.000
_cell.angle_alpha   90.00
_cell.angle_beta   90.00
_cell.angle_gamma   90.00
#
_symmetry.space_group_name_H-M   'P 1'
#
loop_
_entity.id
_entity.type
_entity.pdbx_description
1 polymer ?
#
loop_
_entity_poly.entity_id
_entity_poly.type
_entity_poly.pdbx_seq_one_letter_code
_entity_poly.pdbx_strand_id
1 'polypeptide(L)'
;PGVFIPIFEKNGFISKLDFYIWECVCKQLKEWKDKGIPLFPVSVNVSRVNLYNPNLSKIIIELTKKYDVDPKYFNIEITESVYTDDNVMIDDITSQLRNNGFTILMDDFGSGYSSLNVLKDVQVDMLKMDMMFMFKAKYDGRAETIISSVIRMAKWLNIPVIAEGVDRAEQVEFLKSVGCDYIQGFYYSKPLPAADYEKLISDQEEQPVPENRTSVNDLLWGKSGGLLTYIDSIDQPATIYECFPNGTV
;
A
#
# COMPACT_ATOMS: atom_id res chain seq x y z
N PRO A 1 -2.76 18.61 -0.77
CA PRO A 1 -3.72 17.78 -0.03
C PRO A 1 -3.95 18.30 1.38
N GLY A 2 -2.92 18.52 2.20
CA GLY A 2 -3.04 18.93 3.60
C GLY A 2 -3.89 20.18 3.89
N VAL A 3 -4.16 21.02 2.88
CA VAL A 3 -5.00 22.22 3.02
C VAL A 3 -6.46 21.92 2.67
N PHE A 4 -6.72 21.22 1.55
CA PHE A 4 -8.09 21.06 1.05
C PHE A 4 -8.79 19.78 1.55
N ILE A 5 -8.08 18.70 1.82
CA ILE A 5 -8.68 17.45 2.32
C ILE A 5 -9.46 17.68 3.61
N PRO A 6 -8.92 18.33 4.66
CA PRO A 6 -9.69 18.59 5.88
C PRO A 6 -10.94 19.45 5.66
N ILE A 7 -10.93 20.33 4.64
CA ILE A 7 -12.09 21.14 4.28
C ILE A 7 -13.15 20.26 3.62
N PHE A 8 -12.74 19.38 2.71
CA PHE A 8 -13.63 18.48 1.98
C PHE A 8 -14.25 17.41 2.89
N GLU A 9 -13.52 16.93 3.88
CA GLU A 9 -14.06 16.05 4.91
C GLU A 9 -15.16 16.74 5.72
N LYS A 10 -14.91 17.98 6.17
CA LYS A 10 -15.88 18.74 6.97
C LYS A 10 -17.19 19.06 6.23
N ASN A 11 -17.13 19.27 4.93
CA ASN A 11 -18.31 19.64 4.12
C ASN A 11 -18.88 18.47 3.30
N GLY A 12 -18.31 17.24 3.44
CA GLY A 12 -18.75 16.05 2.74
C GLY A 12 -18.36 15.99 1.26
N PHE A 13 -17.58 16.96 0.75
CA PHE A 13 -17.15 16.98 -0.64
C PHE A 13 -16.10 15.88 -0.92
N ILE A 14 -15.44 15.39 0.13
CA ILE A 14 -14.43 14.31 0.03
C ILE A 14 -14.98 13.08 -0.69
N SER A 15 -16.26 12.72 -0.45
CA SER A 15 -16.88 11.58 -1.16
C SER A 15 -16.89 11.76 -2.67
N LYS A 16 -17.16 12.97 -3.16
CA LYS A 16 -17.14 13.25 -4.61
C LYS A 16 -15.72 13.19 -5.17
N LEU A 17 -14.73 13.63 -4.38
CA LEU A 17 -13.34 13.55 -4.77
C LEU A 17 -12.89 12.09 -4.87
N ASP A 18 -13.19 11.25 -3.88
CA ASP A 18 -12.86 9.83 -3.91
C ASP A 18 -13.43 9.15 -5.15
N PHE A 19 -14.73 9.31 -5.41
CA PHE A 19 -15.38 8.76 -6.61
C PHE A 19 -14.71 9.22 -7.91
N TYR A 20 -14.37 10.50 -7.99
CA TYR A 20 -13.69 11.05 -9.15
C TYR A 20 -12.31 10.39 -9.36
N ILE A 21 -11.52 10.25 -8.27
CA ILE A 21 -10.20 9.62 -8.32
C ILE A 21 -10.33 8.15 -8.72
N TRP A 22 -11.24 7.39 -8.10
CA TRP A 22 -11.45 5.98 -8.43
C TRP A 22 -11.83 5.80 -9.90
N GLU A 23 -12.69 6.66 -10.42
CA GLU A 23 -13.05 6.60 -11.84
C GLU A 23 -11.87 6.95 -12.75
N CYS A 24 -11.04 7.94 -12.39
CA CYS A 24 -9.83 8.28 -13.13
C CYS A 24 -8.85 7.11 -13.18
N VAL A 25 -8.61 6.44 -12.04
CA VAL A 25 -7.74 5.27 -11.96
C VAL A 25 -8.28 4.12 -12.82
N CYS A 26 -9.58 3.82 -12.74
CA CYS A 26 -10.18 2.78 -13.59
C CYS A 26 -10.05 3.09 -15.09
N LYS A 27 -10.24 4.36 -15.49
CA LYS A 27 -10.04 4.79 -16.88
C LYS A 27 -8.60 4.61 -17.32
N GLN A 28 -7.64 5.00 -16.48
CA GLN A 28 -6.22 4.89 -16.78
C GLN A 28 -5.77 3.43 -16.90
N LEU A 29 -6.17 2.57 -15.96
CA LEU A 29 -5.88 1.14 -16.02
C LEU A 29 -6.48 0.49 -17.29
N LYS A 30 -7.70 0.87 -17.66
CA LYS A 30 -8.34 0.42 -18.90
C LYS A 30 -7.54 0.88 -20.12
N GLU A 31 -7.12 2.14 -20.16
CA GLU A 31 -6.32 2.69 -21.27
C GLU A 31 -4.98 1.96 -21.39
N TRP A 32 -4.28 1.71 -20.29
CA TRP A 32 -3.02 0.94 -20.31
C TRP A 32 -3.24 -0.49 -20.79
N LYS A 33 -4.30 -1.16 -20.32
CA LYS A 33 -4.68 -2.49 -20.78
C LYS A 33 -4.92 -2.51 -22.31
N ASP A 34 -5.66 -1.53 -22.82
CA ASP A 34 -5.98 -1.45 -24.25
C ASP A 34 -4.75 -1.12 -25.12
N LYS A 35 -3.78 -0.41 -24.58
CA LYS A 35 -2.48 -0.13 -25.20
C LYS A 35 -1.50 -1.31 -25.10
N GLY A 36 -1.81 -2.36 -24.32
CA GLY A 36 -0.90 -3.48 -24.07
C GLY A 36 0.27 -3.12 -23.13
N ILE A 37 0.15 -2.03 -22.35
CA ILE A 37 1.13 -1.63 -21.35
C ILE A 37 1.01 -2.57 -20.15
N PRO A 38 2.13 -3.05 -19.57
CA PRO A 38 2.09 -3.85 -18.36
C PRO A 38 1.32 -3.15 -17.22
N LEU A 39 0.38 -3.87 -16.60
CA LEU A 39 -0.41 -3.33 -15.49
C LEU A 39 0.26 -3.66 -14.16
N PHE A 40 0.39 -2.63 -13.33
CA PHE A 40 0.76 -2.75 -11.93
C PHE A 40 -0.40 -2.32 -11.04
N PRO A 41 -0.50 -2.83 -9.80
CA PRO A 41 -1.52 -2.39 -8.87
C PRO A 41 -1.40 -0.90 -8.58
N VAL A 42 -2.53 -0.20 -8.65
CA VAL A 42 -2.65 1.22 -8.30
C VAL A 42 -3.52 1.33 -7.06
N SER A 43 -3.01 2.03 -6.05
CA SER A 43 -3.70 2.23 -4.81
C SER A 43 -4.56 3.50 -4.84
N VAL A 44 -5.74 3.41 -4.23
CA VAL A 44 -6.64 4.55 -4.06
C VAL A 44 -7.05 4.69 -2.60
N ASN A 45 -7.04 5.91 -2.12
CA ASN A 45 -7.53 6.21 -0.79
C ASN A 45 -9.05 6.12 -0.72
N VAL A 46 -9.55 5.60 0.40
CA VAL A 46 -10.97 5.62 0.76
C VAL A 46 -11.15 6.45 2.02
N SER A 47 -11.82 7.59 1.88
CA SER A 47 -12.10 8.47 3.01
C SER A 47 -13.01 7.79 4.03
N ARG A 48 -12.83 8.16 5.29
CA ARG A 48 -13.66 7.69 6.40
C ARG A 48 -15.16 7.86 6.13
N VAL A 49 -15.57 8.96 5.52
CA VAL A 49 -16.98 9.24 5.19
C VAL A 49 -17.55 8.15 4.25
N ASN A 50 -16.77 7.69 3.29
CA ASN A 50 -17.19 6.66 2.36
C ASN A 50 -17.23 5.26 2.99
N LEU A 51 -16.40 4.97 3.98
CA LEU A 51 -16.42 3.69 4.71
C LEU A 51 -17.70 3.49 5.52
N TYR A 52 -18.40 4.56 5.90
CA TYR A 52 -19.72 4.47 6.51
C TYR A 52 -20.88 4.28 5.50
N ASN A 53 -20.58 4.19 4.20
CA ASN A 53 -21.57 3.89 3.18
C ASN A 53 -21.73 2.35 3.03
N PRO A 54 -22.86 1.77 3.41
CA PRO A 54 -23.05 0.31 3.32
C PRO A 54 -23.02 -0.24 1.88
N ASN A 55 -23.12 0.62 0.87
CA ASN A 55 -23.04 0.24 -0.54
C ASN A 55 -21.62 0.41 -1.11
N LEU A 56 -20.62 0.79 -0.32
CA LEU A 56 -19.27 1.12 -0.81
C LEU A 56 -18.66 -0.04 -1.62
N SER A 57 -18.70 -1.25 -1.08
CA SER A 57 -18.17 -2.44 -1.77
C SER A 57 -18.83 -2.65 -3.13
N LYS A 58 -20.15 -2.55 -3.19
CA LYS A 58 -20.90 -2.67 -4.45
C LYS A 58 -20.51 -1.60 -5.45
N ILE A 59 -20.34 -0.35 -5.02
CA ILE A 59 -19.96 0.77 -5.87
C ILE A 59 -18.59 0.53 -6.49
N ILE A 60 -17.58 0.15 -5.69
CA ILE A 60 -16.23 -0.12 -6.19
C ILE A 60 -16.23 -1.32 -7.17
N ILE A 61 -16.94 -2.39 -6.83
CA ILE A 61 -17.06 -3.58 -7.69
C ILE A 61 -17.74 -3.22 -9.02
N GLU A 62 -18.80 -2.43 -9.01
CA GLU A 62 -19.48 -2.00 -10.23
C GLU A 62 -18.60 -1.06 -11.07
N LEU A 63 -17.83 -0.20 -10.42
CA LEU A 63 -16.91 0.72 -11.08
C LEU A 63 -15.81 -0.05 -11.83
N THR A 64 -15.11 -0.97 -11.17
CA THR A 64 -14.07 -1.78 -11.81
C THR A 64 -14.63 -2.65 -12.94
N LYS A 65 -15.82 -3.22 -12.78
CA LYS A 65 -16.52 -3.96 -13.86
C LYS A 65 -16.85 -3.06 -15.04
N LYS A 66 -17.33 -1.82 -14.80
CA LYS A 66 -17.66 -0.85 -15.86
C LYS A 66 -16.47 -0.57 -16.79
N TYR A 67 -15.26 -0.54 -16.23
CA TYR A 67 -14.04 -0.25 -16.97
C TYR A 67 -13.23 -1.50 -17.34
N ASP A 68 -13.76 -2.70 -17.08
CA ASP A 68 -13.06 -3.97 -17.35
C ASP A 68 -11.68 -4.06 -16.70
N VAL A 69 -11.60 -3.57 -15.45
CA VAL A 69 -10.41 -3.61 -14.60
C VAL A 69 -10.47 -4.83 -13.69
N ASP A 70 -9.42 -5.67 -13.71
CA ASP A 70 -9.28 -6.77 -12.77
C ASP A 70 -9.02 -6.19 -11.35
N PRO A 71 -9.79 -6.58 -10.32
CA PRO A 71 -9.65 -6.08 -8.96
C PRO A 71 -8.23 -6.13 -8.39
N LYS A 72 -7.40 -7.09 -8.80
CA LYS A 72 -6.02 -7.21 -8.34
C LYS A 72 -5.12 -6.02 -8.71
N TYR A 73 -5.55 -5.18 -9.68
CA TYR A 73 -4.85 -3.96 -10.07
C TYR A 73 -5.43 -2.69 -9.43
N PHE A 74 -6.44 -2.83 -8.57
CA PHE A 74 -7.09 -1.71 -7.91
C PHE A 74 -7.04 -1.93 -6.39
N ASN A 75 -5.98 -1.44 -5.77
CA ASN A 75 -5.77 -1.56 -4.33
C ASN A 75 -6.56 -0.47 -3.58
N ILE A 76 -6.95 -0.77 -2.35
CA ILE A 76 -7.77 0.12 -1.52
C ILE A 76 -7.00 0.46 -0.26
N GLU A 77 -6.75 1.75 -0.04
CA GLU A 77 -6.05 2.26 1.13
C GLU A 77 -7.02 2.82 2.16
N ILE A 78 -6.88 2.37 3.39
CA ILE A 78 -7.70 2.76 4.54
C ILE A 78 -6.76 3.14 5.67
N THR A 79 -6.88 4.37 6.18
CA THR A 79 -6.02 4.85 7.27
C THR A 79 -6.26 4.09 8.57
N GLU A 80 -5.21 3.88 9.36
CA GLU A 80 -5.27 3.20 10.68
C GLU A 80 -6.37 3.74 11.58
N SER A 81 -6.56 5.06 11.59
CA SER A 81 -7.51 5.74 12.47
C SER A 81 -8.97 5.32 12.28
N VAL A 82 -9.32 4.80 11.13
CA VAL A 82 -10.67 4.33 10.82
C VAL A 82 -11.03 3.09 11.61
N TYR A 83 -10.07 2.20 11.81
CA TYR A 83 -10.29 0.92 12.50
C TYR A 83 -10.48 1.04 14.02
N THR A 84 -10.30 2.24 14.58
CA THR A 84 -10.44 2.45 16.04
C THR A 84 -11.87 2.68 16.52
N ASP A 85 -12.81 3.01 15.61
CA ASP A 85 -14.12 3.53 16.04
C ASP A 85 -15.30 2.56 15.87
N ASP A 86 -15.35 1.76 14.79
CA ASP A 86 -16.44 0.79 14.57
C ASP A 86 -15.96 -0.34 13.65
N ASN A 87 -15.41 -1.35 14.25
CA ASN A 87 -14.75 -2.44 13.54
C ASN A 87 -15.72 -3.30 12.70
N VAL A 88 -16.95 -3.54 13.15
CA VAL A 88 -17.87 -4.52 12.55
C VAL A 88 -18.27 -4.15 11.13
N MET A 89 -18.62 -2.88 10.89
CA MET A 89 -19.03 -2.43 9.56
C MET A 89 -17.85 -2.36 8.59
N ILE A 90 -16.71 -1.94 9.07
CA ILE A 90 -15.48 -1.85 8.27
C ILE A 90 -15.01 -3.25 7.91
N ASP A 91 -15.04 -4.20 8.84
CA ASP A 91 -14.69 -5.59 8.60
C ASP A 91 -15.61 -6.24 7.56
N ASP A 92 -16.90 -5.93 7.58
CA ASP A 92 -17.84 -6.44 6.58
C ASP A 92 -17.52 -5.88 5.17
N ILE A 93 -17.32 -4.59 5.05
CA ILE A 93 -16.98 -3.93 3.78
C ILE A 93 -15.64 -4.44 3.23
N THR A 94 -14.61 -4.49 4.06
CA THR A 94 -13.29 -4.97 3.63
C THR A 94 -13.30 -6.45 3.27
N SER A 95 -14.04 -7.27 4.01
CA SER A 95 -14.25 -8.69 3.68
C SER A 95 -14.96 -8.86 2.36
N GLN A 96 -16.01 -8.09 2.07
CA GLN A 96 -16.70 -8.12 0.77
C GLN A 96 -15.75 -7.74 -0.37
N LEU A 97 -14.93 -6.71 -0.20
CA LEU A 97 -13.96 -6.29 -1.21
C LEU A 97 -12.89 -7.37 -1.44
N ARG A 98 -12.30 -7.93 -0.37
CA ARG A 98 -11.31 -9.02 -0.46
C ARG A 98 -11.87 -10.25 -1.15
N ASN A 99 -13.10 -10.65 -0.82
CA ASN A 99 -13.80 -11.78 -1.46
C ASN A 99 -14.06 -11.55 -2.97
N ASN A 100 -14.02 -10.30 -3.42
CA ASN A 100 -14.10 -9.94 -4.84
C ASN A 100 -12.72 -9.68 -5.48
N GLY A 101 -11.61 -9.99 -4.79
CA GLY A 101 -10.26 -9.97 -5.34
C GLY A 101 -9.52 -8.64 -5.19
N PHE A 102 -10.05 -7.69 -4.41
CA PHE A 102 -9.35 -6.45 -4.09
C PHE A 102 -8.33 -6.67 -2.96
N THR A 103 -7.24 -5.92 -3.02
CA THR A 103 -6.22 -5.88 -1.97
C THR A 103 -6.49 -4.67 -1.07
N ILE A 104 -6.52 -4.89 0.24
CA ILE A 104 -6.75 -3.86 1.25
C ILE A 104 -5.43 -3.51 1.92
N LEU A 105 -5.04 -2.24 1.86
CA LEU A 105 -3.86 -1.69 2.51
C LEU A 105 -4.27 -0.87 3.73
N MET A 106 -3.58 -1.07 4.84
CA MET A 106 -3.67 -0.18 5.99
C MET A 106 -2.64 0.92 5.84
N ASP A 107 -3.11 2.16 5.73
CA ASP A 107 -2.28 3.35 5.55
C ASP A 107 -1.96 4.05 6.88
N ASP A 108 -0.89 4.84 6.91
CA ASP A 108 -0.41 5.62 8.06
C ASP A 108 -0.11 4.77 9.31
N PHE A 109 0.25 3.49 9.14
CA PHE A 109 0.52 2.61 10.27
C PHE A 109 1.65 3.12 11.15
N GLY A 110 1.38 3.21 12.46
CA GLY A 110 2.33 3.72 13.46
C GLY A 110 2.20 5.21 13.75
N SER A 111 1.31 5.93 13.07
CA SER A 111 1.01 7.33 13.36
C SER A 111 0.08 7.48 14.57
N GLY A 112 -0.66 6.43 14.94
CA GLY A 112 -1.66 6.39 16.02
C GLY A 112 -1.19 5.69 17.29
N TYR A 113 -1.95 5.87 18.40
CA TYR A 113 -1.66 5.26 19.70
C TYR A 113 -2.06 3.78 19.82
N SER A 114 -2.75 3.20 18.83
CA SER A 114 -3.42 1.90 18.95
C SER A 114 -2.98 0.85 17.92
N SER A 115 -1.95 1.12 17.12
CA SER A 115 -1.53 0.35 15.95
C SER A 115 -1.46 -1.18 16.16
N LEU A 116 -0.92 -1.65 17.27
CA LEU A 116 -0.81 -3.08 17.56
C LEU A 116 -2.15 -3.76 17.88
N ASN A 117 -3.06 -3.06 18.55
CA ASN A 117 -4.39 -3.60 18.85
C ASN A 117 -5.22 -3.74 17.58
N VAL A 118 -5.09 -2.79 16.65
CA VAL A 118 -5.78 -2.82 15.37
C VAL A 118 -5.35 -4.05 14.55
N LEU A 119 -4.05 -4.33 14.46
CA LEU A 119 -3.54 -5.48 13.71
C LEU A 119 -3.99 -6.84 14.22
N LYS A 120 -4.37 -6.94 15.50
CA LYS A 120 -4.89 -8.18 16.07
C LYS A 120 -6.28 -8.54 15.50
N ASP A 121 -7.09 -7.52 15.30
CA ASP A 121 -8.52 -7.68 15.03
C ASP A 121 -8.87 -7.43 13.54
N VAL A 122 -8.00 -6.73 12.79
CA VAL A 122 -8.26 -6.31 11.40
C VAL A 122 -7.55 -7.21 10.40
N GLN A 123 -8.29 -7.60 9.37
CA GLN A 123 -7.75 -8.36 8.23
C GLN A 123 -7.35 -7.43 7.10
N VAL A 124 -6.06 -7.10 7.03
CA VAL A 124 -5.46 -6.33 5.93
C VAL A 124 -4.45 -7.19 5.17
N ASP A 125 -4.27 -6.86 3.90
CA ASP A 125 -3.38 -7.61 3.02
C ASP A 125 -1.97 -7.02 2.99
N MET A 126 -1.81 -5.72 3.28
CA MET A 126 -0.52 -5.02 3.33
C MET A 126 -0.56 -3.89 4.36
N LEU A 127 0.62 -3.53 4.89
CA LEU A 127 0.81 -2.38 5.77
C LEU A 127 1.65 -1.31 5.08
N LYS A 128 1.19 -0.05 5.09
CA LYS A 128 1.96 1.11 4.67
C LYS A 128 2.45 1.85 5.91
N MET A 129 3.75 1.96 6.05
CA MET A 129 4.42 2.55 7.21
C MET A 129 5.06 3.88 6.83
N ASP A 130 4.58 5.00 7.40
CA ASP A 130 5.14 6.34 7.14
C ASP A 130 6.50 6.50 7.84
N MET A 131 7.56 6.47 7.03
CA MET A 131 8.93 6.63 7.50
C MET A 131 9.23 8.06 7.94
N MET A 132 8.54 9.06 7.40
CA MET A 132 8.75 10.45 7.80
C MET A 132 8.31 10.70 9.24
N PHE A 133 7.28 10.01 9.69
CA PHE A 133 6.84 10.08 11.08
C PHE A 133 7.85 9.39 12.01
N MET A 134 8.39 8.26 11.60
CA MET A 134 9.32 7.45 12.39
C MET A 134 10.72 8.10 12.52
N PHE A 135 11.24 8.75 11.47
CA PHE A 135 12.57 9.40 11.48
C PHE A 135 12.57 10.84 12.01
N LYS A 136 11.42 11.44 12.33
CA LYS A 136 11.37 12.75 13.00
C LYS A 136 11.88 12.72 14.44
N ALA A 137 11.90 11.57 15.08
CA ALA A 137 12.59 11.39 16.37
C ALA A 137 14.09 11.40 16.15
N LYS A 138 14.84 12.15 17.01
CA LYS A 138 16.30 12.29 16.95
C LYS A 138 16.99 10.94 16.72
N TYR A 139 18.06 10.96 15.92
CA TYR A 139 18.96 9.84 15.62
C TYR A 139 19.57 9.23 16.90
N ASP A 140 18.81 8.38 17.59
CA ASP A 140 19.24 7.66 18.79
C ASP A 140 19.21 6.13 18.63
N GLY A 141 19.04 5.62 17.39
CA GLY A 141 18.92 4.19 17.09
C GLY A 141 17.56 3.58 17.49
N ARG A 142 16.70 4.36 18.14
CA ARG A 142 15.43 3.91 18.68
C ARG A 142 14.36 3.76 17.58
N ALA A 143 14.39 4.68 16.62
CA ALA A 143 13.51 4.63 15.44
C ALA A 143 13.79 3.37 14.61
N GLU A 144 15.05 3.08 14.33
CA GLU A 144 15.48 1.89 13.59
C GLU A 144 15.07 0.59 14.31
N THR A 145 15.19 0.56 15.65
CA THR A 145 14.74 -0.58 16.44
C THR A 145 13.23 -0.79 16.35
N ILE A 146 12.44 0.29 16.38
CA ILE A 146 10.97 0.24 16.25
C ILE A 146 10.59 -0.25 14.86
N ILE A 147 11.16 0.32 13.81
CA ILE A 147 10.91 -0.06 12.42
C ILE A 147 11.22 -1.55 12.21
N SER A 148 12.39 -2.01 12.65
CA SER A 148 12.79 -3.41 12.55
C SER A 148 11.81 -4.34 13.28
N SER A 149 11.31 -3.91 14.44
CA SER A 149 10.36 -4.69 15.24
C SER A 149 9.00 -4.77 14.56
N VAL A 150 8.53 -3.68 13.98
CA VAL A 150 7.26 -3.64 13.21
C VAL A 150 7.35 -4.52 11.97
N ILE A 151 8.40 -4.40 11.17
CA ILE A 151 8.60 -5.22 9.96
C ILE A 151 8.65 -6.70 10.33
N ARG A 152 9.39 -7.07 11.38
CA ARG A 152 9.48 -8.45 11.85
C ARG A 152 8.15 -8.99 12.33
N MET A 153 7.38 -8.20 13.07
CA MET A 153 6.04 -8.56 13.53
C MET A 153 5.09 -8.76 12.33
N ALA A 154 5.07 -7.84 11.37
CA ALA A 154 4.25 -7.96 10.17
C ALA A 154 4.58 -9.24 9.39
N LYS A 155 5.87 -9.60 9.27
CA LYS A 155 6.31 -10.87 8.68
C LYS A 155 5.77 -12.09 9.41
N TRP A 156 5.76 -12.09 10.74
CA TRP A 156 5.17 -13.20 11.50
C TRP A 156 3.66 -13.33 11.28
N LEU A 157 2.98 -12.22 10.98
CA LEU A 157 1.57 -12.21 10.62
C LEU A 157 1.34 -12.51 9.13
N ASN A 158 2.40 -12.71 8.34
CA ASN A 158 2.37 -12.83 6.87
C ASN A 158 1.74 -11.62 6.17
N ILE A 159 1.95 -10.42 6.71
CA ILE A 159 1.48 -9.16 6.15
C ILE A 159 2.69 -8.42 5.55
N PRO A 160 2.78 -8.26 4.22
CA PRO A 160 3.83 -7.48 3.58
C PRO A 160 3.81 -6.01 4.04
N VAL A 161 5.00 -5.39 4.10
CA VAL A 161 5.16 -3.99 4.53
C VAL A 161 5.66 -3.14 3.36
N ILE A 162 5.02 -1.98 3.18
CA ILE A 162 5.48 -0.90 2.31
C ILE A 162 6.03 0.21 3.23
N ALA A 163 7.30 0.55 3.07
CA ALA A 163 7.90 1.70 3.75
C ALA A 163 7.76 2.94 2.86
N GLU A 164 7.02 3.95 3.33
CA GLU A 164 6.73 5.17 2.58
C GLU A 164 7.61 6.35 2.98
N GLY A 165 7.73 7.35 2.09
CA GLY A 165 8.45 8.58 2.37
C GLY A 165 9.96 8.42 2.39
N VAL A 166 10.49 7.37 1.77
CA VAL A 166 11.93 7.09 1.69
C VAL A 166 12.58 8.01 0.66
N ASP A 167 13.53 8.83 1.08
CA ASP A 167 14.19 9.84 0.25
C ASP A 167 15.72 9.73 0.20
N ARG A 168 16.33 8.79 0.95
CA ARG A 168 17.79 8.62 1.08
C ARG A 168 18.22 7.17 0.91
N ALA A 169 19.44 6.99 0.37
CA ALA A 169 20.04 5.67 0.15
C ALA A 169 20.23 4.89 1.45
N GLU A 170 20.63 5.55 2.53
CA GLU A 170 20.87 4.91 3.83
C GLU A 170 19.58 4.30 4.40
N GLN A 171 18.41 4.92 4.14
CA GLN A 171 17.11 4.39 4.53
C GLN A 171 16.79 3.12 3.72
N VAL A 172 17.08 3.13 2.42
CA VAL A 172 16.88 1.97 1.54
C VAL A 172 17.74 0.78 2.00
N GLU A 173 19.03 1.01 2.25
CA GLU A 173 19.94 -0.04 2.74
C GLU A 173 19.47 -0.61 4.08
N PHE A 174 19.08 0.25 5.01
CA PHE A 174 18.53 -0.17 6.28
C PHE A 174 17.25 -1.01 6.10
N LEU A 175 16.28 -0.55 5.32
CA LEU A 175 15.03 -1.27 5.06
C LEU A 175 15.27 -2.62 4.39
N LYS A 176 16.17 -2.68 3.43
CA LYS A 176 16.62 -3.95 2.83
C LYS A 176 17.24 -4.89 3.88
N SER A 177 18.10 -4.37 4.75
CA SER A 177 18.78 -5.18 5.79
C SER A 177 17.82 -5.80 6.80
N VAL A 178 16.70 -5.13 7.10
CA VAL A 178 15.64 -5.65 7.98
C VAL A 178 14.57 -6.44 7.24
N GLY A 179 14.72 -6.53 5.91
CA GLY A 179 13.88 -7.32 5.02
C GLY A 179 12.50 -6.71 4.78
N CYS A 180 12.40 -5.38 4.62
CA CYS A 180 11.18 -4.73 4.17
C CYS A 180 10.81 -5.21 2.76
N ASP A 181 9.52 -5.49 2.51
CA ASP A 181 9.08 -6.09 1.26
C ASP A 181 9.02 -5.07 0.12
N TYR A 182 8.55 -3.86 0.41
CA TYR A 182 8.36 -2.79 -0.57
C TYR A 182 8.81 -1.45 -0.02
N ILE A 183 9.31 -0.59 -0.90
CA ILE A 183 9.80 0.75 -0.55
C ILE A 183 9.20 1.75 -1.54
N GLN A 184 8.59 2.81 -1.01
CA GLN A 184 8.01 3.91 -1.79
C GLN A 184 8.60 5.25 -1.32
N GLY A 185 8.97 6.11 -2.27
CA GLY A 185 9.45 7.45 -1.93
C GLY A 185 10.31 8.13 -3.00
N PHE A 186 10.68 9.36 -2.71
CA PHE A 186 11.41 10.23 -3.64
C PHE A 186 12.81 9.73 -4.01
N TYR A 187 13.34 8.77 -3.26
CA TYR A 187 14.58 8.09 -3.63
C TYR A 187 14.46 7.41 -5.00
N TYR A 188 13.33 6.78 -5.30
CA TYR A 188 13.09 6.12 -6.58
C TYR A 188 12.49 7.06 -7.61
N SER A 189 11.37 7.69 -7.27
CA SER A 189 10.69 8.64 -8.13
C SER A 189 9.82 9.60 -7.32
N LYS A 190 9.68 10.81 -7.81
CA LYS A 190 8.61 11.72 -7.40
C LYS A 190 7.33 11.32 -8.14
N PRO A 191 6.15 11.74 -7.66
CA PRO A 191 4.90 11.55 -8.41
C PRO A 191 5.05 12.04 -9.85
N LEU A 192 4.65 11.20 -10.80
CA LEU A 192 4.77 11.45 -12.23
C LEU A 192 3.39 11.60 -12.86
N PRO A 193 3.25 12.42 -13.92
CA PRO A 193 2.10 12.34 -14.80
C PRO A 193 2.00 10.94 -15.45
N ALA A 194 0.77 10.47 -15.75
CA ALA A 194 0.54 9.15 -16.31
C ALA A 194 1.40 8.84 -17.54
N ALA A 195 1.58 9.83 -18.45
CA ALA A 195 2.41 9.67 -19.65
C ALA A 195 3.90 9.46 -19.36
N ASP A 196 4.43 10.02 -18.28
CA ASP A 196 5.83 9.82 -17.88
C ASP A 196 6.00 8.50 -17.12
N TYR A 197 4.98 8.08 -16.37
CA TYR A 197 4.92 6.76 -15.76
C TYR A 197 4.86 5.65 -16.83
N GLU A 198 4.08 5.83 -17.91
CA GLU A 198 4.05 4.91 -19.06
C GLU A 198 5.45 4.67 -19.63
N LYS A 199 6.27 5.73 -19.78
CA LYS A 199 7.65 5.59 -20.24
C LYS A 199 8.49 4.80 -19.23
N LEU A 200 8.37 5.14 -17.93
CA LEU A 200 9.13 4.47 -16.88
C LEU A 200 8.91 2.96 -16.87
N ILE A 201 7.64 2.51 -16.98
CA ILE A 201 7.31 1.07 -16.94
C ILE A 201 7.61 0.36 -18.28
N SER A 202 7.55 1.08 -19.42
CA SER A 202 7.87 0.50 -20.72
C SER A 202 9.38 0.29 -20.91
N ASP A 203 10.21 1.09 -20.24
CA ASP A 203 11.67 0.98 -20.30
C ASP A 203 12.23 -0.11 -19.36
N GLN A 204 11.40 -0.62 -18.43
CA GLN A 204 11.78 -1.76 -17.59
C GLN A 204 11.57 -3.05 -18.41
N GLU A 205 12.66 -3.62 -18.93
CA GLU A 205 12.63 -5.00 -19.44
C GLU A 205 12.09 -5.91 -18.35
N GLU A 206 11.17 -6.82 -18.71
CA GLU A 206 10.60 -7.82 -17.79
C GLU A 206 11.71 -8.58 -17.07
N GLN A 207 12.04 -8.17 -15.87
CA GLN A 207 12.81 -9.03 -14.99
C GLN A 207 11.84 -10.01 -14.33
N PRO A 208 12.07 -11.31 -14.47
CA PRO A 208 11.17 -12.31 -13.90
C PRO A 208 11.10 -12.15 -12.40
N VAL A 209 9.89 -11.93 -11.88
CA VAL A 209 9.62 -12.02 -10.44
C VAL A 209 10.04 -13.41 -9.97
N PRO A 210 10.93 -13.55 -8.98
CA PRO A 210 11.33 -14.84 -8.49
C PRO A 210 10.10 -15.60 -7.96
N GLU A 211 9.77 -16.74 -8.57
CA GLU A 211 8.62 -17.57 -8.18
C GLU A 211 8.75 -18.22 -6.77
N ASN A 212 9.87 -18.06 -6.11
CA ASN A 212 10.13 -18.69 -4.81
C ASN A 212 10.04 -17.69 -3.67
N ARG A 213 8.82 -17.29 -3.27
CA ARG A 213 8.58 -16.80 -1.91
C ARG A 213 8.53 -18.00 -0.97
N THR A 214 9.66 -18.39 -0.44
CA THR A 214 9.72 -19.33 0.68
C THR A 214 9.07 -18.63 1.88
N SER A 215 8.00 -19.21 2.42
CA SER A 215 7.33 -18.68 3.60
C SER A 215 8.33 -18.49 4.73
N VAL A 216 8.23 -17.40 5.49
CA VAL A 216 9.08 -17.16 6.67
C VAL A 216 8.96 -18.31 7.67
N ASN A 217 7.84 -19.02 7.72
CA ASN A 217 7.65 -20.23 8.50
C ASN A 217 8.57 -21.36 8.02
N ASP A 218 8.85 -21.49 6.73
CA ASP A 218 9.77 -22.50 6.19
C ASP A 218 11.23 -22.19 6.54
N LEU A 219 11.58 -20.92 6.70
CA LEU A 219 12.92 -20.47 7.10
C LEU A 219 13.17 -20.57 8.62
N LEU A 220 12.15 -20.37 9.45
CA LEU A 220 12.29 -20.42 10.91
C LEU A 220 12.16 -21.82 11.50
N TRP A 221 11.43 -22.72 10.86
CA TRP A 221 11.13 -24.06 11.36
C TRP A 221 11.60 -25.19 10.44
N GLY A 222 12.18 -24.89 9.28
CA GLY A 222 12.81 -25.85 8.39
C GLY A 222 14.01 -26.53 9.07
N LYS A 223 14.03 -27.86 9.00
CA LYS A 223 15.05 -28.73 9.55
C LYS A 223 16.43 -28.42 8.92
N SER A 224 17.19 -27.55 9.51
CA SER A 224 18.65 -27.47 9.42
C SER A 224 19.14 -26.04 9.65
N GLY A 225 19.93 -25.85 10.69
CA GLY A 225 20.52 -24.58 11.07
C GLY A 225 21.37 -23.95 9.98
N GLY A 226 20.83 -22.89 9.40
CA GLY A 226 21.52 -22.06 8.43
C GLY A 226 20.98 -20.63 8.46
N LEU A 227 21.21 -19.95 9.57
CA LEU A 227 20.58 -18.66 9.88
C LEU A 227 21.21 -17.44 9.19
N LEU A 228 22.12 -17.56 8.21
CA LEU A 228 22.93 -16.42 7.79
C LEU A 228 23.23 -16.28 6.28
N THR A 229 22.53 -16.97 5.37
CA THR A 229 23.01 -16.95 3.97
C THR A 229 21.96 -16.57 2.91
N TYR A 230 20.88 -15.83 3.25
CA TYR A 230 19.87 -15.46 2.23
C TYR A 230 19.40 -14.01 2.32
N ILE A 231 20.35 -13.06 2.29
CA ILE A 231 20.02 -11.62 2.21
C ILE A 231 20.31 -11.03 0.82
N ASP A 232 20.92 -11.77 -0.09
CA ASP A 232 21.46 -11.21 -1.34
C ASP A 232 20.53 -11.26 -2.58
N SER A 233 19.25 -11.60 -2.45
CA SER A 233 18.40 -11.77 -3.64
C SER A 233 17.16 -10.87 -3.73
N ILE A 234 17.10 -9.76 -2.98
CA ILE A 234 16.03 -8.77 -3.20
C ILE A 234 16.59 -7.64 -4.08
N ASP A 235 16.68 -7.90 -5.36
CA ASP A 235 17.28 -6.95 -6.30
C ASP A 235 16.27 -5.98 -6.96
N GLN A 236 14.97 -6.04 -6.63
CA GLN A 236 14.03 -5.05 -7.20
C GLN A 236 12.91 -4.66 -6.23
N PRO A 237 12.76 -3.37 -5.93
CA PRO A 237 11.58 -2.86 -5.26
C PRO A 237 10.42 -2.75 -6.25
N ALA A 238 9.30 -3.37 -5.95
CA ALA A 238 8.05 -3.01 -6.60
C ALA A 238 7.66 -1.60 -6.12
N THR A 239 7.36 -0.71 -7.04
CA THR A 239 6.94 0.64 -6.72
C THR A 239 5.43 0.74 -6.83
N ILE A 240 4.76 1.18 -5.77
CA ILE A 240 3.32 1.46 -5.76
C ILE A 240 3.16 2.98 -5.86
N TYR A 241 2.26 3.44 -6.72
CA TYR A 241 2.01 4.86 -6.96
C TYR A 241 0.59 5.23 -6.54
N GLU A 242 0.43 6.44 -5.98
CA GLU A 242 -0.86 7.06 -5.69
C GLU A 242 -1.25 8.00 -6.82
N CYS A 243 -2.50 7.94 -7.27
CA CYS A 243 -3.05 8.86 -8.25
C CYS A 243 -3.65 10.11 -7.60
N PHE A 244 -3.27 11.30 -8.05
CA PHE A 244 -3.80 12.58 -7.61
C PHE A 244 -4.76 13.21 -8.65
N PRO A 245 -5.68 14.11 -8.21
CA PRO A 245 -6.72 14.69 -9.08
C PRO A 245 -6.23 15.47 -10.30
N ASN A 246 -4.96 15.82 -10.34
CA ASN A 246 -4.33 16.55 -11.46
C ASN A 246 -3.73 15.62 -12.53
N GLY A 247 -4.00 14.30 -12.46
CA GLY A 247 -3.43 13.32 -13.39
C GLY A 247 -1.97 12.99 -13.14
N THR A 248 -1.45 13.30 -11.95
CA THR A 248 -0.14 12.80 -11.48
C THR A 248 -0.34 11.48 -10.75
N VAL A 249 0.51 10.53 -11.05
CA VAL A 249 0.59 9.19 -10.43
C VAL A 249 1.66 9.23 -9.33
#